data_c6dc2c632573679b9c4471ef8b80232a
#
_entry.id   c6dc2c632573679b9c4471ef8b80232a
#
_cell.length_a   1.000
_cell.length_b   1.000
_cell.length_c   1.000
_cell.angle_alpha   90.00
_cell.angle_beta   90.00
_cell.angle_gamma   90.00
#
_symmetry.space_group_name_H-M   'P 1'
#
loop_
_entity.id
_entity.type
_entity.pdbx_description
1 polymer ?
#
loop_
_entity_poly.entity_id
_entity_poly.type
_entity_poly.pdbx_seq_one_letter_code
_entity_poly.pdbx_strand_id
1 'polypeptide(L)'
;MYQNYQYEVDPKDPLKPLYQGTFEEKVTVGGKERRYLVYIPKGVRPSTAGVFILPENGKTADDLWRDSWWRMIADTEETKEKLIVFFLEQENDTWNTDEPYGKPDGDVAYIEQVYLAGAQRFKFCVHEAKFYLTGCREGGVLANMAAMYNPAVCAGVATVG
;
A
#
# COMPACT_ATOMS: atom_id res chain seq x y z
N MET A 1 -8.28 -2.56 17.42
CA MET A 1 -7.56 -3.83 17.18
C MET A 1 -8.04 -4.43 15.88
N TYR A 2 -7.14 -4.75 14.99
CA TYR A 2 -7.46 -5.32 13.69
C TYR A 2 -7.65 -6.83 13.82
N GLN A 3 -8.68 -7.40 13.18
CA GLN A 3 -8.84 -8.85 13.11
C GLN A 3 -8.01 -9.36 11.94
N ASN A 4 -6.95 -10.08 12.26
CA ASN A 4 -6.02 -10.64 11.29
C ASN A 4 -6.11 -12.16 11.32
N TYR A 5 -6.21 -12.73 10.13
CA TYR A 5 -6.17 -14.18 9.96
C TYR A 5 -4.98 -14.55 9.09
N GLN A 6 -4.09 -15.35 9.65
CA GLN A 6 -3.04 -15.98 8.88
C GLN A 6 -3.51 -17.39 8.53
N TYR A 7 -3.48 -17.72 7.25
CA TYR A 7 -3.82 -19.04 6.77
C TYR A 7 -2.54 -19.84 6.57
N GLU A 8 -2.52 -21.09 7.04
CA GLU A 8 -1.53 -22.05 6.60
C GLU A 8 -1.76 -22.36 5.12
N VAL A 9 -0.68 -22.47 4.35
CA VAL A 9 -0.76 -22.92 2.97
C VAL A 9 -1.25 -24.37 2.99
N ASP A 10 -2.39 -24.63 2.41
CA ASP A 10 -2.79 -26.01 2.13
C ASP A 10 -1.88 -26.54 1.02
N PRO A 11 -1.03 -27.56 1.27
CA PRO A 11 -0.17 -28.10 0.25
C PRO A 11 -0.91 -28.64 -0.98
N LYS A 12 -2.21 -28.88 -0.83
CA LYS A 12 -3.10 -29.35 -1.89
C LYS A 12 -3.79 -28.20 -2.66
N ASP A 13 -3.74 -26.98 -2.12
CA ASP A 13 -4.30 -25.80 -2.77
C ASP A 13 -3.32 -24.60 -2.65
N PRO A 14 -2.29 -24.56 -3.52
CA PRO A 14 -1.29 -23.52 -3.50
C PRO A 14 -1.85 -22.12 -3.87
N LEU A 15 -3.11 -22.04 -4.30
CA LEU A 15 -3.80 -20.78 -4.62
C LEU A 15 -4.53 -20.18 -3.41
N LYS A 16 -4.53 -20.86 -2.28
CA LYS A 16 -5.15 -20.35 -1.06
C LYS A 16 -4.37 -19.16 -0.51
N PRO A 17 -5.03 -18.04 -0.22
CA PRO A 17 -4.33 -16.87 0.30
C PRO A 17 -3.72 -17.18 1.67
N LEU A 18 -2.47 -16.76 1.87
CA LEU A 18 -1.77 -16.90 3.14
C LEU A 18 -2.28 -15.93 4.22
N TYR A 19 -2.89 -14.84 3.80
CA TYR A 19 -3.27 -13.74 4.68
C TYR A 19 -4.64 -13.20 4.33
N GLN A 20 -5.36 -12.77 5.37
CA GLN A 20 -6.61 -12.03 5.25
C GLN A 20 -6.74 -11.08 6.44
N GLY A 21 -7.31 -9.91 6.23
CA GLY A 21 -7.54 -8.90 7.26
C GLY A 21 -6.61 -7.70 7.14
N THR A 22 -6.44 -6.97 8.23
CA THR A 22 -5.60 -5.78 8.30
C THR A 22 -4.33 -6.07 9.08
N PHE A 23 -3.19 -5.75 8.50
CA PHE A 23 -1.86 -5.92 9.09
C PHE A 23 -1.23 -4.54 9.30
N GLU A 24 -0.69 -4.31 10.47
CA GLU A 24 0.18 -3.18 10.74
C GLU A 24 1.61 -3.61 10.47
N GLU A 25 2.26 -2.91 9.57
CA GLU A 25 3.63 -3.19 9.13
C GLU A 25 4.48 -1.94 9.27
N LYS A 26 5.80 -2.11 9.27
CA LYS A 26 6.76 -1.03 9.41
C LYS A 26 7.94 -1.21 8.48
N VAL A 27 8.51 -0.09 8.05
CA VAL A 27 9.77 -0.04 7.30
C VAL A 27 10.71 0.97 7.92
N THR A 28 12.01 0.79 7.71
CA THR A 28 13.02 1.77 8.13
C THR A 28 13.41 2.64 6.95
N VAL A 29 13.31 3.95 7.12
CA VAL A 29 13.66 4.95 6.12
C VAL A 29 14.56 6.00 6.77
N GLY A 30 15.79 6.16 6.29
CA GLY A 30 16.75 7.09 6.87
C GLY A 30 17.02 6.84 8.37
N GLY A 31 17.00 5.58 8.80
CA GLY A 31 17.19 5.21 10.21
C GLY A 31 15.97 5.41 11.11
N LYS A 32 14.84 5.85 10.56
CA LYS A 32 13.58 6.02 11.28
C LYS A 32 12.58 4.95 10.88
N GLU A 33 11.84 4.45 11.85
CA GLU A 33 10.75 3.51 11.62
C GLU A 33 9.50 4.27 11.14
N ARG A 34 8.92 3.82 10.04
CA ARG A 34 7.67 4.35 9.48
C ARG A 34 6.66 3.24 9.30
N ARG A 35 5.44 3.53 9.68
CA ARG A 35 4.31 2.62 9.73
C ARG A 35 3.47 2.69 8.46
N TYR A 36 2.82 1.59 8.13
CA TYR A 36 1.73 1.52 7.15
C TYR A 36 0.76 0.40 7.50
N LEU A 37 -0.45 0.43 6.93
CA LEU A 37 -1.42 -0.64 7.08
C LEU A 37 -1.61 -1.36 5.75
N VAL A 38 -1.84 -2.67 5.82
CA VAL A 38 -2.16 -3.49 4.64
C VAL A 38 -3.49 -4.18 4.88
N TYR A 39 -4.44 -3.99 3.98
CA TYR A 39 -5.70 -4.71 3.98
C TYR A 39 -5.75 -5.74 2.86
N ILE A 40 -5.94 -6.99 3.24
CA ILE A 40 -6.05 -8.13 2.33
C ILE A 40 -7.46 -8.69 2.42
N PRO A 41 -8.30 -8.54 1.37
CA PRO A 41 -9.67 -9.03 1.37
C PRO A 41 -9.72 -10.56 1.31
N LYS A 42 -10.87 -11.11 1.67
CA LYS A 42 -11.13 -12.55 1.52
C LYS A 42 -11.07 -12.95 0.04
N GLY A 43 -10.49 -14.13 -0.21
CA GLY A 43 -10.47 -14.70 -1.55
C GLY A 43 -9.43 -14.12 -2.50
N VAL A 44 -8.43 -13.40 -1.97
CA VAL A 44 -7.25 -12.98 -2.73
C VAL A 44 -6.53 -14.20 -3.31
N ARG A 45 -6.08 -14.08 -4.53
CA ARG A 45 -5.31 -15.10 -5.25
C ARG A 45 -3.89 -14.60 -5.51
N PRO A 46 -2.93 -15.48 -5.80
CA PRO A 46 -1.64 -15.07 -6.31
C PRO A 46 -1.77 -14.12 -7.49
N SER A 47 -0.86 -13.17 -7.60
CA SER A 47 -0.87 -12.16 -8.66
C SER A 47 -1.95 -11.09 -8.56
N THR A 48 -2.54 -10.88 -7.39
CA THR A 48 -3.45 -9.76 -7.12
C THR A 48 -2.70 -8.43 -7.17
N ALA A 49 -3.35 -7.39 -7.67
CA ALA A 49 -2.80 -6.05 -7.68
C ALA A 49 -2.78 -5.44 -6.28
N GLY A 50 -1.74 -4.66 -5.98
CA GLY A 50 -1.65 -3.81 -4.80
C GLY A 50 -1.91 -2.35 -5.15
N VAL A 51 -2.59 -1.62 -4.28
CA VAL A 51 -2.79 -0.18 -4.43
C VAL A 51 -2.30 0.54 -3.18
N PHE A 52 -1.48 1.56 -3.36
CA PHE A 52 -0.99 2.44 -2.31
C PHE A 52 -1.87 3.68 -2.24
N ILE A 53 -2.45 3.90 -1.08
CA ILE A 53 -3.30 5.05 -0.79
C ILE A 53 -2.51 6.06 0.02
N LEU A 54 -2.28 7.23 -0.57
CA LEU A 54 -1.55 8.33 0.06
C LEU A 54 -2.57 9.39 0.52
N PRO A 55 -2.70 9.60 1.84
CA PRO A 55 -3.65 10.59 2.37
C PRO A 55 -3.25 12.02 2.03
N GLU A 56 -4.21 12.93 2.14
CA GLU A 56 -3.92 14.35 2.27
C GLU A 56 -3.20 14.65 3.59
N ASN A 57 -2.53 15.79 3.69
CA ASN A 57 -1.89 16.20 4.94
C ASN A 57 -2.88 16.21 6.13
N GLY A 58 -2.40 15.79 7.29
CA GLY A 58 -3.20 15.71 8.53
C GLY A 58 -4.12 14.50 8.63
N LYS A 59 -4.06 13.55 7.69
CA LYS A 59 -4.78 12.28 7.75
C LYS A 59 -3.82 11.13 7.97
N THR A 60 -4.19 10.20 8.84
CA THR A 60 -3.40 9.00 9.14
C THR A 60 -3.83 7.81 8.29
N ALA A 61 -3.02 6.76 8.31
CA ALA A 61 -3.40 5.47 7.69
C ALA A 61 -4.68 4.90 8.35
N ASP A 62 -4.85 5.07 9.65
CA ASP A 62 -6.06 4.64 10.39
C ASP A 62 -7.30 5.41 9.96
N ASP A 63 -7.17 6.72 9.71
CA ASP A 63 -8.28 7.53 9.18
C ASP A 63 -8.74 7.02 7.84
N LEU A 64 -7.81 6.76 6.91
CA LEU A 64 -8.14 6.20 5.61
C LEU A 64 -8.72 4.78 5.71
N TRP A 65 -8.15 3.96 6.57
CA TRP A 65 -8.63 2.61 6.81
C TRP A 65 -10.07 2.59 7.31
N ARG A 66 -10.40 3.51 8.23
CA ARG A 66 -11.74 3.61 8.85
C ARG A 66 -12.74 4.29 7.95
N ASP A 67 -12.39 5.43 7.36
CA ASP A 67 -13.32 6.39 6.78
C ASP A 67 -13.36 6.36 5.26
N SER A 68 -12.38 5.73 4.60
CA SER A 68 -12.38 5.60 3.14
C SER A 68 -13.15 4.36 2.67
N TRP A 69 -13.56 4.38 1.41
CA TRP A 69 -14.30 3.28 0.77
C TRP A 69 -13.38 2.16 0.24
N TRP A 70 -12.05 2.30 0.41
CA TRP A 70 -11.09 1.40 -0.19
C TRP A 70 -11.22 -0.06 0.27
N ARG A 71 -11.52 -0.32 1.55
CA ARG A 71 -11.77 -1.68 2.03
C ARG A 71 -13.03 -2.28 1.40
N MET A 72 -14.08 -1.47 1.27
CA MET A 72 -15.33 -1.91 0.64
C MET A 72 -15.11 -2.20 -0.85
N ILE A 73 -14.33 -1.37 -1.55
CA ILE A 73 -13.96 -1.63 -2.94
C ILE A 73 -13.15 -2.93 -3.05
N ALA A 74 -12.20 -3.15 -2.14
CA ALA A 74 -11.39 -4.36 -2.11
C ALA A 74 -12.24 -5.63 -1.84
N ASP A 75 -13.28 -5.52 -1.03
CA ASP A 75 -14.17 -6.63 -0.68
C ASP A 75 -15.23 -6.93 -1.75
N THR A 76 -15.44 -6.05 -2.71
CA THR A 76 -16.53 -6.23 -3.69
C THR A 76 -16.36 -7.53 -4.47
N GLU A 77 -17.46 -8.26 -4.62
CA GLU A 77 -17.52 -9.49 -5.40
C GLU A 77 -17.90 -9.24 -6.87
N GLU A 78 -18.33 -8.02 -7.18
CA GLU A 78 -18.73 -7.62 -8.53
C GLU A 78 -17.55 -7.58 -9.50
N THR A 79 -16.35 -7.32 -8.99
CA THR A 79 -15.12 -7.38 -9.77
C THR A 79 -14.47 -8.75 -9.60
N LYS A 80 -14.10 -9.39 -10.71
CA LYS A 80 -13.35 -10.66 -10.68
C LYS A 80 -11.95 -10.51 -10.11
N GLU A 81 -11.45 -9.28 -10.04
CA GLU A 81 -10.12 -8.94 -9.55
C GLU A 81 -10.25 -8.26 -8.18
N LYS A 82 -9.60 -8.85 -7.19
CA LYS A 82 -9.45 -8.27 -5.86
C LYS A 82 -8.29 -7.27 -5.86
N LEU A 83 -8.29 -6.38 -4.86
CA LEU A 83 -7.19 -5.45 -4.60
C LEU A 83 -6.65 -5.65 -3.19
N ILE A 84 -5.35 -5.62 -3.04
CA ILE A 84 -4.70 -5.48 -1.73
C ILE A 84 -4.42 -4.00 -1.53
N VAL A 85 -4.88 -3.44 -0.42
CA VAL A 85 -4.82 -2.01 -0.16
C VAL A 85 -3.75 -1.70 0.89
N PHE A 86 -2.83 -0.84 0.54
CA PHE A 86 -1.77 -0.33 1.42
C PHE A 86 -2.10 1.11 1.79
N PHE A 87 -2.39 1.37 3.05
CA PHE A 87 -2.64 2.70 3.57
C PHE A 87 -1.34 3.27 4.12
N LEU A 88 -0.80 4.28 3.45
CA LEU A 88 0.45 4.91 3.82
C LEU A 88 0.19 6.08 4.80
N GLU A 89 1.25 6.52 5.48
CA GLU A 89 1.16 7.53 6.53
C GLU A 89 2.31 8.53 6.41
N GLN A 90 1.98 9.82 6.56
CA GLN A 90 2.98 10.87 6.60
C GLN A 90 3.85 10.78 7.87
N GLU A 91 5.02 11.38 7.81
CA GLU A 91 5.79 11.74 8.98
C GLU A 91 5.36 13.16 9.43
N ASN A 92 5.00 13.31 10.71
CA ASN A 92 4.56 14.60 11.28
C ASN A 92 3.40 15.28 10.52
N ASP A 93 2.39 14.50 10.14
CA ASP A 93 1.14 14.96 9.52
C ASP A 93 1.29 15.66 8.15
N THR A 94 2.47 15.61 7.55
CA THR A 94 2.73 16.25 6.24
C THR A 94 3.58 15.39 5.32
N TRP A 95 3.25 15.41 4.03
CA TRP A 95 4.13 14.92 2.98
C TRP A 95 5.12 16.02 2.58
N ASN A 96 6.38 15.66 2.38
CA ASN A 96 7.35 16.57 1.83
C ASN A 96 7.34 16.50 0.31
N THR A 97 6.60 17.43 -0.30
CA THR A 97 6.48 17.52 -1.75
C THR A 97 7.50 18.46 -2.39
N ASP A 98 8.30 19.14 -1.58
CA ASP A 98 9.34 20.08 -2.02
C ASP A 98 10.75 19.48 -2.01
N GLU A 99 10.87 18.22 -1.61
CA GLU A 99 12.16 17.55 -1.55
C GLU A 99 12.76 17.30 -2.93
N PRO A 100 14.06 17.45 -3.07
CA PRO A 100 14.74 16.98 -4.27
C PRO A 100 14.61 15.46 -4.40
N TYR A 101 14.42 15.02 -5.61
CA TYR A 101 14.33 13.59 -5.94
C TYR A 101 15.53 12.82 -5.38
N GLY A 102 15.29 11.63 -4.83
CA GLY A 102 16.35 10.73 -4.40
C GLY A 102 16.87 10.97 -3.01
N LYS A 103 16.20 11.74 -2.19
CA LYS A 103 16.57 11.86 -0.77
C LYS A 103 16.34 10.51 -0.06
N PRO A 104 17.39 9.88 0.50
CA PRO A 104 17.32 8.51 1.01
C PRO A 104 16.46 8.36 2.29
N ASP A 105 16.11 9.44 2.93
CA ASP A 105 15.26 9.51 4.13
C ASP A 105 13.93 10.22 3.87
N GLY A 106 13.58 10.48 2.59
CA GLY A 106 12.39 11.21 2.20
C GLY A 106 11.15 10.33 1.99
N ASP A 107 10.05 10.97 1.63
CA ASP A 107 8.77 10.30 1.45
C ASP A 107 8.71 9.41 0.20
N VAL A 108 9.43 9.77 -0.87
CA VAL A 108 9.57 8.88 -2.04
C VAL A 108 10.32 7.62 -1.66
N ALA A 109 11.40 7.72 -0.87
CA ALA A 109 12.13 6.57 -0.35
C ALA A 109 11.25 5.70 0.56
N TYR A 110 10.36 6.30 1.34
CA TYR A 110 9.37 5.56 2.13
C TYR A 110 8.44 4.72 1.24
N ILE A 111 7.87 5.28 0.19
CA ILE A 111 7.03 4.54 -0.76
C ILE A 111 7.80 3.37 -1.37
N GLU A 112 9.05 3.58 -1.74
CA GLU A 112 9.91 2.53 -2.28
C GLU A 112 10.17 1.40 -1.28
N GLN A 113 10.44 1.73 -0.02
CA GLN A 113 10.63 0.73 1.04
C GLN A 113 9.33 -0.03 1.34
N VAL A 114 8.18 0.63 1.34
CA VAL A 114 6.88 -0.04 1.48
C VAL A 114 6.62 -1.00 0.31
N TYR A 115 6.96 -0.61 -0.92
CA TYR A 115 6.87 -1.48 -2.08
C TYR A 115 7.73 -2.74 -1.91
N LEU A 116 9.02 -2.57 -1.59
CA LEU A 116 9.96 -3.69 -1.44
C LEU A 116 9.52 -4.63 -0.31
N ALA A 117 9.19 -4.07 0.85
CA ALA A 117 8.74 -4.84 2.00
C ALA A 117 7.39 -5.54 1.75
N GLY A 118 6.44 -4.83 1.16
CA GLY A 118 5.11 -5.37 0.85
C GLY A 118 5.15 -6.47 -0.19
N ALA A 119 5.91 -6.30 -1.26
CA ALA A 119 6.09 -7.32 -2.29
C ALA A 119 6.75 -8.59 -1.71
N GLN A 120 7.73 -8.44 -0.82
CA GLN A 120 8.38 -9.58 -0.17
C GLN A 120 7.48 -10.24 0.88
N ARG A 121 6.84 -9.45 1.72
CA ARG A 121 6.00 -9.94 2.82
C ARG A 121 4.77 -10.69 2.33
N PHE A 122 4.15 -10.18 1.27
CA PHE A 122 2.89 -10.69 0.71
C PHE A 122 3.07 -11.33 -0.68
N LYS A 123 4.27 -11.83 -0.99
CA LYS A 123 4.65 -12.39 -2.30
C LYS A 123 3.72 -13.48 -2.85
N PHE A 124 3.00 -14.18 -1.98
CA PHE A 124 2.02 -15.19 -2.38
C PHE A 124 0.63 -14.63 -2.65
N CYS A 125 0.42 -13.35 -2.37
CA CYS A 125 -0.85 -12.67 -2.58
C CYS A 125 -0.74 -11.57 -3.64
N VAL A 126 0.30 -10.74 -3.60
CA VAL A 126 0.49 -9.58 -4.48
C VAL A 126 1.48 -9.87 -5.59
N HIS A 127 1.24 -9.31 -6.77
CA HIS A 127 2.17 -9.37 -7.89
C HIS A 127 3.08 -8.13 -7.89
N GLU A 128 4.39 -8.32 -7.85
CA GLU A 128 5.37 -7.24 -7.77
C GLU A 128 5.28 -6.19 -8.90
N ALA A 129 4.82 -6.58 -10.08
CA ALA A 129 4.66 -5.68 -11.22
C ALA A 129 3.27 -5.01 -11.29
N LYS A 130 2.39 -5.22 -10.30
CA LYS A 130 1.01 -4.71 -10.30
C LYS A 130 0.73 -3.84 -9.07
N PHE A 131 1.61 -2.89 -8.78
CA PHE A 131 1.37 -1.86 -7.77
C PHE A 131 0.93 -0.56 -8.43
N TYR A 132 -0.10 0.03 -7.86
CA TYR A 132 -0.68 1.30 -8.29
C TYR A 132 -0.61 2.29 -7.16
N LEU A 133 -0.42 3.57 -7.48
CA LEU A 133 -0.43 4.64 -6.50
C LEU A 133 -1.66 5.52 -6.71
N THR A 134 -2.29 5.91 -5.62
CA THR A 134 -3.34 6.92 -5.65
C THR A 134 -3.24 7.82 -4.43
N GLY A 135 -3.67 9.04 -4.56
CA GLY A 135 -3.65 10.00 -3.48
C GLY A 135 -4.51 11.21 -3.75
N CYS A 136 -4.82 11.91 -2.68
CA CYS A 136 -5.59 13.15 -2.69
C CYS A 136 -4.69 14.30 -2.28
N ARG A 137 -4.82 15.46 -2.96
CA ARG A 137 -4.05 16.68 -2.67
C ARG A 137 -2.54 16.40 -2.59
N GLU A 138 -1.87 16.70 -1.47
CA GLU A 138 -0.44 16.49 -1.27
C GLU A 138 -0.04 15.02 -1.45
N GLY A 139 -0.89 14.08 -1.01
CA GLY A 139 -0.72 12.65 -1.29
C GLY A 139 -0.74 12.34 -2.78
N GLY A 140 -1.59 13.04 -3.54
CA GLY A 140 -1.62 12.94 -5.00
C GLY A 140 -0.35 13.50 -5.65
N VAL A 141 0.16 14.62 -5.17
CA VAL A 141 1.44 15.18 -5.63
C VAL A 141 2.57 14.18 -5.40
N LEU A 142 2.65 13.63 -4.18
CA LEU A 142 3.70 12.65 -3.83
C LEU A 142 3.57 11.36 -4.65
N ALA A 143 2.35 10.88 -4.91
CA ALA A 143 2.14 9.70 -5.76
C ALA A 143 2.71 9.90 -7.17
N ASN A 144 2.47 11.06 -7.77
CA ASN A 144 3.07 11.43 -9.07
C ASN A 144 4.59 11.54 -8.99
N MET A 145 5.13 12.16 -7.96
CA MET A 145 6.59 12.27 -7.75
C MET A 145 7.23 10.87 -7.66
N ALA A 146 6.66 9.97 -6.88
CA ALA A 146 7.16 8.61 -6.73
C ALA A 146 7.12 7.82 -8.05
N ALA A 147 6.03 7.94 -8.81
CA ALA A 147 5.89 7.29 -10.11
C ALA A 147 6.89 7.82 -11.15
N MET A 148 7.17 9.11 -11.13
CA MET A 148 8.16 9.76 -12.02
C MET A 148 9.60 9.40 -11.63
N TYR A 149 9.87 9.36 -10.34
CA TYR A 149 11.22 9.09 -9.82
C TYR A 149 11.63 7.63 -9.98
N ASN A 150 10.73 6.71 -9.65
CA ASN A 150 10.99 5.27 -9.76
C ASN A 150 9.80 4.56 -10.42
N PRO A 151 9.72 4.56 -11.76
CA PRO A 151 8.62 3.91 -12.47
C PRO A 151 8.56 2.38 -12.27
N ALA A 152 9.62 1.77 -11.75
CA ALA A 152 9.63 0.33 -11.45
C ALA A 152 8.70 -0.06 -10.29
N VAL A 153 8.37 0.89 -9.39
CA VAL A 153 7.47 0.63 -8.25
C VAL A 153 6.01 0.96 -8.55
N CYS A 154 5.69 1.37 -9.78
CA CYS A 154 4.38 1.86 -10.12
C CYS A 154 3.93 1.42 -11.50
N ALA A 155 2.91 0.58 -11.57
CA ALA A 155 2.26 0.17 -12.82
C ALA A 155 1.30 1.26 -13.35
N GLY A 156 0.84 2.15 -12.48
CA GLY A 156 -0.02 3.26 -12.82
C GLY A 156 -0.31 4.17 -11.63
N VAL A 157 -0.63 5.42 -11.90
CA VAL A 157 -0.97 6.43 -10.90
C VAL A 157 -2.28 7.12 -11.25
N ALA A 158 -3.12 7.34 -10.24
CA ALA A 158 -4.35 8.10 -10.37
C ALA A 158 -4.49 9.03 -9.15
N THR A 159 -4.65 10.31 -9.38
CA THR A 159 -4.67 11.31 -8.32
C THR A 159 -5.90 12.21 -8.39
N VAL A 160 -6.33 12.68 -7.22
CA VAL A 160 -7.43 13.62 -7.04
C VAL A 160 -6.88 14.84 -6.31
N GLY A 161 -7.04 16.01 -6.92
CA GLY A 161 -6.54 17.27 -6.36
C GLY A 161 -7.56 18.36 -6.35
#